data_f6d97c443c2da047c640f22724af2a55
#
_entry.id   f6d97c443c2da047c640f22724af2a55
#
_cell.length_a   1.000
_cell.length_b   1.000
_cell.length_c   1.000
_cell.angle_alpha   90.00
_cell.angle_beta   90.00
_cell.angle_gamma   90.00
#
_symmetry.space_group_name_H-M   'P 1'
#
loop_
_entity.id
_entity.type
_entity.pdbx_description
1 polymer ?
#
loop_
_entity_poly.entity_id
_entity_poly.type
_entity_poly.pdbx_seq_one_letter_code
_entity_poly.pdbx_strand_id
1 'polypeptide(L)'
;MFQLAGYDEATAQKAMVAVMNIETRLAKAARSQVELRDPHANYNKMDMETLKKNFPTFNWDAYFTTSGLNDLKEVNIGQPAAMKEVADVINTVPLEDQKFYLQWNLIDAAASFLSDDFRSTKLRLL
;
A
#
# COMPACT_ATOMS: atom_id res chain seq x y z
N MET A 1 -17.08 -6.81 -4.57
CA MET A 1 -15.79 -7.55 -4.63
C MET A 1 -15.67 -8.62 -3.54
N PHE A 2 -15.62 -8.27 -2.25
CA PHE A 2 -15.49 -9.28 -1.18
C PHE A 2 -16.60 -10.34 -1.18
N GLN A 3 -17.87 -9.95 -1.36
CA GLN A 3 -18.97 -10.92 -1.48
C GLN A 3 -18.80 -11.86 -2.69
N LEU A 4 -18.32 -11.35 -3.83
CA LEU A 4 -18.00 -12.18 -5.00
C LEU A 4 -16.87 -13.17 -4.71
N ALA A 5 -15.96 -12.81 -3.81
CA ALA A 5 -14.87 -13.69 -3.35
C ALA A 5 -15.29 -14.68 -2.26
N GLY A 6 -16.59 -14.75 -1.92
CA GLY A 6 -17.15 -15.73 -0.99
C GLY A 6 -17.29 -15.27 0.48
N TYR A 7 -17.04 -13.99 0.76
CA TYR A 7 -17.24 -13.44 2.10
C TYR A 7 -18.72 -13.16 2.36
N ASP A 8 -19.18 -13.40 3.60
CA ASP A 8 -20.52 -12.99 4.02
C ASP A 8 -20.65 -11.45 4.04
N GLU A 9 -21.88 -10.95 4.08
CA GLU A 9 -22.15 -9.52 4.01
C GLU A 9 -21.52 -8.74 5.17
N ALA A 10 -21.59 -9.26 6.39
CA ALA A 10 -21.05 -8.59 7.57
C ALA A 10 -19.53 -8.47 7.51
N THR A 11 -18.84 -9.54 7.09
CA THR A 11 -17.38 -9.56 6.89
C THR A 11 -16.97 -8.64 5.73
N ALA A 12 -17.71 -8.66 4.62
CA ALA A 12 -17.46 -7.78 3.49
C ALA A 12 -17.61 -6.29 3.86
N GLN A 13 -18.56 -5.95 4.72
CA GLN A 13 -18.75 -4.60 5.24
C GLN A 13 -17.57 -4.16 6.11
N LYS A 14 -17.10 -5.01 7.04
CA LYS A 14 -15.90 -4.74 7.84
C LYS A 14 -14.67 -4.54 6.97
N ALA A 15 -14.49 -5.42 5.99
CA ALA A 15 -13.37 -5.32 5.05
C ALA A 15 -13.40 -4.00 4.26
N MET A 16 -14.57 -3.58 3.80
CA MET A 16 -14.73 -2.30 3.09
C MET A 16 -14.31 -1.13 3.98
N VAL A 17 -14.75 -1.08 5.24
CA VAL A 17 -14.39 -0.01 6.17
C VAL A 17 -12.89 0.00 6.43
N ALA A 18 -12.28 -1.16 6.66
CA ALA A 18 -10.83 -1.30 6.89
C ALA A 18 -10.02 -0.80 5.68
N VAL A 19 -10.38 -1.24 4.48
CA VAL A 19 -9.73 -0.82 3.22
C VAL A 19 -9.85 0.69 3.02
N MET A 20 -11.06 1.25 3.16
CA MET A 20 -11.28 2.69 2.99
C MET A 20 -10.50 3.53 4.00
N ASN A 21 -10.38 3.07 5.23
CA ASN A 21 -9.60 3.77 6.26
C ASN A 21 -8.11 3.80 5.91
N ILE A 22 -7.54 2.66 5.48
CA ILE A 22 -6.13 2.58 5.09
C ILE A 22 -5.88 3.42 3.84
N GLU A 23 -6.68 3.25 2.78
CA GLU A 23 -6.55 4.03 1.53
C GLU A 23 -6.64 5.54 1.78
N THR A 24 -7.58 5.96 2.64
CA THR A 24 -7.74 7.38 2.99
C THR A 24 -6.50 7.93 3.70
N ARG A 25 -5.90 7.16 4.61
CA ARG A 25 -4.66 7.56 5.29
C ARG A 25 -3.52 7.70 4.31
N LEU A 26 -3.32 6.70 3.45
CA LEU A 26 -2.24 6.71 2.45
C LEU A 26 -2.44 7.84 1.43
N ALA A 27 -3.66 8.06 0.95
CA ALA A 27 -3.97 9.13 0.01
C ALA A 27 -3.71 10.53 0.59
N LYS A 28 -4.01 10.76 1.87
CA LYS A 28 -3.73 12.03 2.54
C LYS A 28 -2.23 12.32 2.68
N ALA A 29 -1.41 11.30 2.80
CA ALA A 29 0.04 11.42 2.91
C ALA A 29 0.74 11.51 1.54
N ALA A 30 0.07 11.06 0.48
CA ALA A 30 0.59 11.11 -0.88
C ALA A 30 0.49 12.54 -1.45
N ARG A 31 1.47 12.88 -2.28
CA ARG A 31 1.45 14.15 -3.03
C ARG A 31 0.47 14.06 -4.20
N SER A 32 -0.13 15.21 -4.53
CA SER A 32 -0.99 15.34 -5.70
C SER A 32 -0.24 15.08 -7.01
N GLN A 33 -0.96 14.78 -8.08
CA GLN A 33 -0.38 14.58 -9.41
C GLN A 33 0.44 15.79 -9.90
N VAL A 34 0.06 17.01 -9.48
CA VAL A 34 0.80 18.23 -9.82
C VAL A 34 2.13 18.29 -9.06
N GLU A 35 2.11 18.03 -7.77
CA GLU A 35 3.32 18.02 -6.93
C GLU A 35 4.32 16.92 -7.34
N LEU A 36 3.82 15.78 -7.85
CA LEU A 36 4.66 14.68 -8.35
C LEU A 36 5.43 15.03 -9.63
N ARG A 37 5.12 16.15 -10.28
CA ARG A 37 5.85 16.63 -11.45
C ARG A 37 7.16 17.35 -11.09
N ASP A 38 7.38 17.66 -9.82
CA ASP A 38 8.62 18.28 -9.35
C ASP A 38 9.72 17.23 -9.19
N PRO A 39 10.73 17.16 -10.08
CA PRO A 39 11.78 16.18 -10.01
C PRO A 39 12.71 16.38 -8.81
N HIS A 40 12.86 17.62 -8.33
CA HIS A 40 13.69 17.91 -7.16
C HIS A 40 13.04 17.37 -5.88
N ALA A 41 11.73 17.58 -5.72
CA ALA A 41 10.99 17.03 -4.58
C ALA A 41 10.91 15.49 -4.59
N ASN A 42 11.02 14.86 -5.77
CA ASN A 42 11.03 13.41 -5.93
C ASN A 42 12.41 12.78 -5.70
N TYR A 43 13.47 13.58 -5.60
CA TYR A 43 14.84 13.11 -5.45
C TYR A 43 15.27 13.15 -3.98
N ASN A 44 15.12 12.00 -3.30
CA ASN A 44 15.49 11.81 -1.91
C ASN A 44 16.37 10.57 -1.78
N LYS A 45 17.51 10.60 -2.50
CA LYS A 45 18.49 9.52 -2.50
C LYS A 45 19.19 9.44 -1.15
N MET A 46 19.30 8.24 -0.61
CA MET A 46 19.96 7.99 0.67
C MET A 46 20.58 6.60 0.71
N ASP A 47 21.60 6.43 1.54
CA ASP A 47 22.18 5.13 1.85
C ASP A 47 21.29 4.33 2.82
N MET A 48 21.62 3.06 3.05
CA MET A 48 20.83 2.17 3.90
C MET A 48 20.82 2.59 5.36
N GLU A 49 21.89 3.20 5.87
CA GLU A 49 21.94 3.69 7.24
C GLU A 49 20.99 4.87 7.44
N THR A 50 21.04 5.84 6.55
CA THR A 50 20.13 7.00 6.54
C THR A 50 18.67 6.58 6.35
N LEU A 51 18.41 5.60 5.47
CA LEU A 51 17.09 5.04 5.26
C LEU A 51 16.50 4.47 6.56
N LYS A 52 17.25 3.62 7.25
CA LYS A 52 16.84 3.00 8.52
C LYS A 52 16.67 4.04 9.62
N LYS A 53 17.48 5.08 9.64
CA LYS A 53 17.38 6.19 10.59
C LYS A 53 16.14 7.04 10.36
N ASN A 54 15.81 7.32 9.10
CA ASN A 54 14.66 8.15 8.74
C ASN A 54 13.32 7.41 8.87
N PHE A 55 13.33 6.09 8.69
CA PHE A 55 12.13 5.23 8.74
C PHE A 55 12.39 4.01 9.65
N PRO A 56 12.60 4.22 10.95
CA PRO A 56 13.05 3.18 11.87
C PRO A 56 11.99 2.12 12.17
N THR A 57 10.72 2.43 11.94
CA THR A 57 9.59 1.54 12.23
C THR A 57 9.27 0.56 11.10
N PHE A 58 9.95 0.69 9.96
CA PHE A 58 9.80 -0.23 8.83
C PHE A 58 10.95 -1.25 8.80
N ASN A 59 10.64 -2.53 8.63
CA ASN A 59 11.65 -3.59 8.56
C ASN A 59 12.29 -3.67 7.16
N TRP A 60 13.24 -2.79 6.89
CA TRP A 60 13.94 -2.71 5.60
C TRP A 60 14.73 -3.97 5.26
N ASP A 61 15.33 -4.62 6.25
CA ASP A 61 16.12 -5.84 6.01
C ASP A 61 15.23 -6.97 5.51
N ALA A 62 14.08 -7.18 6.13
CA ALA A 62 13.10 -8.16 5.66
C ALA A 62 12.58 -7.81 4.26
N TYR A 63 12.28 -6.55 4.00
CA TYR A 63 11.79 -6.08 2.71
C TYR A 63 12.80 -6.36 1.58
N PHE A 64 14.05 -5.94 1.75
CA PHE A 64 15.08 -6.14 0.72
C PHE A 64 15.47 -7.60 0.54
N THR A 65 15.52 -8.38 1.63
CA THR A 65 15.77 -9.83 1.55
C THR A 65 14.67 -10.54 0.77
N THR A 66 13.42 -10.27 1.09
CA THR A 66 12.27 -10.89 0.40
C THR A 66 12.19 -10.47 -1.07
N SER A 67 12.60 -9.24 -1.38
CA SER A 67 12.63 -8.71 -2.75
C SER A 67 13.85 -9.14 -3.55
N GLY A 68 14.80 -9.87 -2.96
CA GLY A 68 16.04 -10.28 -3.63
C GLY A 68 17.02 -9.12 -3.89
N LEU A 69 16.93 -8.04 -3.10
CA LEU A 69 17.70 -6.80 -3.28
C LEU A 69 18.72 -6.58 -2.15
N ASN A 70 19.39 -7.64 -1.73
CA ASN A 70 20.31 -7.61 -0.58
C ASN A 70 21.56 -6.73 -0.78
N ASP A 71 21.97 -6.49 -2.04
CA ASP A 71 23.20 -5.79 -2.38
C ASP A 71 23.01 -4.30 -2.64
N LEU A 72 21.80 -3.78 -2.42
CA LEU A 72 21.52 -2.35 -2.58
C LEU A 72 22.28 -1.52 -1.55
N LYS A 73 22.97 -0.49 -2.02
CA LYS A 73 23.70 0.46 -1.17
C LYS A 73 22.97 1.76 -0.96
N GLU A 74 22.15 2.15 -1.93
CA GLU A 74 21.41 3.40 -1.96
C GLU A 74 20.01 3.20 -2.54
N VAL A 75 19.07 4.00 -2.08
CA VAL A 75 17.69 4.05 -2.60
C VAL A 75 17.22 5.48 -2.75
N ASN A 76 16.25 5.69 -3.62
CA ASN A 76 15.53 6.95 -3.70
C ASN A 76 14.10 6.76 -3.17
N ILE A 77 13.74 7.52 -2.14
CA ILE A 77 12.38 7.57 -1.61
C ILE A 77 11.65 8.76 -2.23
N GLY A 78 10.88 8.52 -3.28
CA GLY A 78 10.19 9.57 -4.04
C GLY A 78 9.20 10.39 -3.22
N GLN A 79 8.54 9.78 -2.24
CA GLN A 79 7.56 10.43 -1.37
C GLN A 79 7.80 10.07 0.11
N PRO A 80 8.72 10.77 0.81
CA PRO A 80 9.08 10.45 2.20
C PRO A 80 7.88 10.47 3.17
N ALA A 81 6.96 11.44 3.02
CA ALA A 81 5.77 11.52 3.86
C ALA A 81 4.83 10.31 3.67
N ALA A 82 4.61 9.88 2.41
CA ALA A 82 3.83 8.68 2.11
C ALA A 82 4.51 7.41 2.66
N MET A 83 5.83 7.29 2.54
CA MET A 83 6.57 6.16 3.11
C MET A 83 6.46 6.10 4.63
N LYS A 84 6.52 7.24 5.30
CA LYS A 84 6.31 7.33 6.74
C LYS A 84 4.91 6.85 7.13
N GLU A 85 3.88 7.26 6.39
CA GLU A 85 2.50 6.82 6.66
C GLU A 85 2.33 5.30 6.41
N VAL A 86 2.99 4.74 5.39
CA VAL A 86 3.02 3.26 5.19
C VAL A 86 3.58 2.57 6.43
N ALA A 87 4.71 3.04 6.97
CA ALA A 87 5.29 2.49 8.19
C ALA A 87 4.34 2.63 9.39
N ASP A 88 3.69 3.78 9.53
CA ASP A 88 2.72 4.03 10.61
C ASP A 88 1.47 3.14 10.48
N VAL A 89 0.96 2.92 9.28
CA VAL A 89 -0.16 1.98 9.02
C VAL A 89 0.22 0.56 9.46
N ILE A 90 1.39 0.07 9.07
CA ILE A 90 1.86 -1.28 9.45
C ILE A 90 1.95 -1.44 10.98
N ASN A 91 2.34 -0.40 11.70
CA ASN A 91 2.55 -0.47 13.14
C ASN A 91 1.31 -0.13 13.98
N THR A 92 0.32 0.55 13.43
CA THR A 92 -0.83 1.09 14.19
C THR A 92 -2.18 0.50 13.81
N VAL A 93 -2.34 0.02 12.59
CA VAL A 93 -3.59 -0.59 12.13
C VAL A 93 -3.69 -2.03 12.63
N PRO A 94 -4.85 -2.49 13.11
CA PRO A 94 -5.05 -3.88 13.52
C PRO A 94 -4.68 -4.87 12.40
N LEU A 95 -4.05 -5.99 12.77
CA LEU A 95 -3.60 -7.00 11.81
C LEU A 95 -4.74 -7.54 10.92
N GLU A 96 -5.96 -7.65 11.48
CA GLU A 96 -7.14 -8.09 10.71
C GLU A 96 -7.45 -7.12 9.56
N ASP A 97 -7.40 -5.81 9.83
CA ASP A 97 -7.64 -4.78 8.83
C ASP A 97 -6.54 -4.75 7.76
N GLN A 98 -5.28 -4.96 8.16
CA GLN A 98 -4.18 -5.11 7.21
C GLN A 98 -4.36 -6.32 6.29
N LYS A 99 -4.87 -7.45 6.83
CA LYS A 99 -5.22 -8.64 6.04
C LYS A 99 -6.31 -8.33 5.01
N PHE A 100 -7.36 -7.61 5.40
CA PHE A 100 -8.40 -7.17 4.45
C PHE A 100 -7.83 -6.28 3.36
N TYR A 101 -6.91 -5.39 3.70
CA TYR A 101 -6.25 -4.53 2.72
C TYR A 101 -5.43 -5.33 1.70
N LEU A 102 -4.65 -6.32 2.15
CA LEU A 102 -3.90 -7.21 1.25
C LEU A 102 -4.82 -8.06 0.38
N GLN A 103 -5.91 -8.59 0.95
CA GLN A 103 -6.93 -9.34 0.20
C GLN A 103 -7.61 -8.46 -0.86
N TRP A 104 -7.94 -7.22 -0.53
CA TRP A 104 -8.47 -6.25 -1.48
C TRP A 104 -7.53 -6.04 -2.66
N ASN A 105 -6.25 -5.76 -2.39
CA ASN A 105 -5.25 -5.56 -3.44
C ASN A 105 -5.11 -6.79 -4.35
N LEU A 106 -5.14 -7.99 -3.77
CA LEU A 106 -5.10 -9.24 -4.54
C LEU A 106 -6.34 -9.41 -5.42
N ILE A 107 -7.54 -9.22 -4.86
CA ILE A 107 -8.81 -9.34 -5.58
C ILE A 107 -8.88 -8.30 -6.70
N ASP A 108 -8.50 -7.05 -6.42
CA ASP A 108 -8.51 -5.99 -7.42
C ASP A 108 -7.53 -6.27 -8.56
N ALA A 109 -6.32 -6.71 -8.26
CA ALA A 109 -5.32 -7.08 -9.27
C ALA A 109 -5.79 -8.25 -10.13
N ALA A 110 -6.43 -9.26 -9.53
CA ALA A 110 -6.91 -10.45 -10.22
C ALA A 110 -8.24 -10.24 -10.98
N ALA A 111 -9.04 -9.25 -10.60
CA ALA A 111 -10.42 -9.07 -11.08
C ALA A 111 -10.58 -9.06 -12.61
N SER A 112 -9.60 -8.54 -13.33
CA SER A 112 -9.62 -8.51 -14.80
C SER A 112 -9.48 -9.89 -15.45
N PHE A 113 -9.00 -10.88 -14.69
CA PHE A 113 -8.78 -12.26 -15.12
C PHE A 113 -9.82 -13.24 -14.54
N LEU A 114 -10.75 -12.74 -13.73
CA LEU A 114 -11.81 -13.52 -13.10
C LEU A 114 -13.11 -13.44 -13.92
N SER A 115 -14.22 -13.94 -13.36
CA SER A 115 -15.53 -13.94 -14.02
C SER A 115 -16.04 -12.54 -14.37
N ASP A 116 -17.06 -12.47 -15.22
CA ASP A 116 -17.66 -11.20 -15.68
C ASP A 116 -18.16 -10.34 -14.52
N ASP A 117 -18.62 -10.94 -13.44
CA ASP A 117 -19.10 -10.21 -12.25
C ASP A 117 -17.96 -9.41 -11.60
N PHE A 118 -16.78 -9.99 -11.49
CA PHE A 118 -15.58 -9.28 -10.98
C PHE A 118 -15.15 -8.16 -11.91
N ARG A 119 -15.08 -8.43 -13.21
CA ARG A 119 -14.69 -7.44 -14.23
C ARG A 119 -15.65 -6.27 -14.26
N SER A 120 -16.96 -6.54 -14.27
CA SER A 120 -18.00 -5.51 -14.28
C SER A 120 -17.99 -4.68 -13.01
N THR A 121 -17.76 -5.30 -11.84
CA THR A 121 -17.66 -4.59 -10.57
C THR A 121 -16.41 -3.69 -10.53
N LYS A 122 -15.26 -4.17 -11.04
CA LYS A 122 -14.04 -3.35 -11.14
C LYS A 122 -14.26 -2.11 -12.03
N LEU A 123 -14.89 -2.27 -13.19
CA LEU A 123 -15.18 -1.15 -14.09
C LEU A 123 -16.09 -0.09 -13.48
N ARG A 124 -16.94 -0.45 -12.53
CA ARG A 124 -17.79 0.52 -11.80
C ARG A 124 -17.06 1.29 -10.72
N LEU A 125 -15.85 0.86 -10.32
CA LEU A 125 -15.02 1.52 -9.32
C LEU A 125 -14.04 2.54 -9.95
N LEU A 126 -13.89 2.52 -11.26
CA LEU A 126 -13.08 3.47 -12.04
C LEU A 126 -13.90 4.69 -12.43
#